data_9c911a31b88793f9e027a9dc4f922da0
#
_entry.id   9c911a31b88793f9e027a9dc4f922da0
#
_cell.length_a   1.000
_cell.length_b   1.000
_cell.length_c   1.000
_cell.angle_alpha   90.00
_cell.angle_beta   90.00
_cell.angle_gamma   90.00
#
_symmetry.space_group_name_H-M   'P 1'
#
loop_
_entity.id
_entity.type
_entity.pdbx_description
1 polymer ?
#
loop_
_entity_poly.entity_id
_entity_poly.type
_entity_poly.pdbx_seq_one_letter_code
_entity_poly.pdbx_strand_id
1 'polypeptide(L)'
;EGTNIWYDGWVITKGSENVENAHKWIDFLCSQEAAYDNFEYIYYGTPNIAAQELIDEDIINNPGVFPDEETIEKCEVYNYLGEEAEDMYYELWKKVK
;
A
#
# COMPACT_ATOMS: atom_id res chain seq x y z
N GLU A 1 7.24 17.51 9.60
CA GLU A 1 6.17 17.58 8.60
C GLU A 1 5.71 16.16 8.28
N GLY A 2 4.41 15.97 7.99
CA GLY A 2 3.85 14.71 7.50
C GLY A 2 3.80 14.66 5.99
N THR A 3 3.27 13.56 5.47
CA THR A 3 3.01 13.36 4.05
C THR A 3 1.68 12.61 3.89
N ASN A 4 1.32 12.25 2.68
CA ASN A 4 0.20 11.33 2.49
C ASN A 4 0.65 9.90 2.78
N ILE A 5 -0.23 9.12 3.39
CA ILE A 5 -0.08 7.68 3.57
C ILE A 5 -1.26 6.96 2.93
N TRP A 6 -1.02 5.81 2.34
CA TRP A 6 -2.06 4.95 1.79
C TRP A 6 -1.75 3.48 2.06
N TYR A 7 -2.77 2.65 1.94
CA TYR A 7 -2.66 1.22 2.12
C TYR A 7 -3.28 0.52 0.91
N ASP A 8 -2.48 -0.23 0.19
CA ASP A 8 -2.97 -1.10 -0.86
C ASP A 8 -3.42 -2.44 -0.27
N GLY A 9 -4.59 -2.89 -0.65
CA GLY A 9 -5.18 -4.10 -0.11
C GLY A 9 -5.77 -5.00 -1.20
N TRP A 10 -5.50 -6.29 -1.11
CA TRP A 10 -6.13 -7.28 -1.95
C TRP A 10 -7.50 -7.65 -1.41
N VAL A 11 -8.50 -7.64 -2.27
CA VAL A 11 -9.87 -7.99 -1.90
C VAL A 11 -10.46 -9.02 -2.85
N ILE A 12 -11.36 -9.86 -2.34
CA ILE A 12 -12.13 -10.81 -3.13
C ILE A 12 -13.53 -10.22 -3.32
N THR A 13 -13.94 -9.98 -4.56
CA THR A 13 -15.27 -9.45 -4.86
C THR A 13 -16.36 -10.45 -4.50
N LYS A 14 -17.51 -9.96 -4.03
CA LYS A 14 -18.65 -10.81 -3.60
C LYS A 14 -19.15 -11.77 -4.67
N GLY A 15 -19.01 -11.40 -5.95
CA GLY A 15 -19.42 -12.23 -7.11
C GLY A 15 -18.33 -13.11 -7.68
N SER A 16 -17.19 -13.28 -7.01
CA SER A 16 -16.10 -14.12 -7.51
C SER A 16 -16.49 -15.59 -7.55
N GLU A 17 -16.28 -16.24 -8.70
CA GLU A 17 -16.47 -17.69 -8.87
C GLU A 17 -15.23 -18.51 -8.48
N ASN A 18 -14.08 -17.86 -8.27
CA ASN A 18 -12.79 -18.48 -7.99
C ASN A 18 -12.23 -18.10 -6.61
N VAL A 19 -13.08 -18.06 -5.59
CA VAL A 19 -12.74 -17.61 -4.23
C VAL A 19 -11.56 -18.41 -3.64
N GLU A 20 -11.53 -19.72 -3.83
CA GLU A 20 -10.45 -20.57 -3.31
C GLU A 20 -9.08 -20.21 -3.94
N ASN A 21 -9.05 -19.98 -5.25
CA ASN A 21 -7.81 -19.59 -5.92
C ASN A 21 -7.39 -18.17 -5.55
N ALA A 22 -8.36 -17.26 -5.33
CA ALA A 22 -8.08 -15.91 -4.86
C ALA A 22 -7.45 -15.94 -3.45
N HIS A 23 -7.95 -16.79 -2.55
CA HIS A 23 -7.31 -16.98 -1.24
C HIS A 23 -5.89 -17.52 -1.36
N LYS A 24 -5.65 -18.53 -2.21
CA LYS A 24 -4.31 -19.08 -2.42
C LYS A 24 -3.35 -18.02 -2.97
N TRP A 25 -3.85 -17.13 -3.84
CA TRP A 25 -3.05 -16.03 -4.38
C TRP A 25 -2.69 -15.01 -3.28
N ILE A 26 -3.66 -14.59 -2.49
CA ILE A 26 -3.42 -13.66 -1.37
C ILE A 26 -2.47 -14.28 -0.35
N ASP A 27 -2.66 -15.55 0.00
CA ASP A 27 -1.80 -16.29 0.92
C ASP A 27 -0.36 -16.36 0.39
N PHE A 28 -0.18 -16.64 -0.90
CA PHE A 28 1.14 -16.60 -1.55
C PHE A 28 1.78 -15.21 -1.43
N LEU A 29 1.05 -14.14 -1.71
CA LEU A 29 1.56 -12.76 -1.61
C LEU A 29 1.90 -12.36 -0.16
N CYS A 30 1.27 -12.99 0.83
CA CYS A 30 1.58 -12.80 2.24
C CYS A 30 2.74 -13.67 2.73
N SER A 31 3.29 -14.56 1.91
CA SER A 31 4.49 -15.33 2.28
C SER A 31 5.69 -14.41 2.43
N GLN A 32 6.64 -14.80 3.27
CA GLN A 32 7.84 -14.03 3.57
C GLN A 32 8.60 -13.64 2.30
N GLU A 33 8.87 -14.63 1.44
CA GLU A 33 9.66 -14.43 0.21
C GLU A 33 8.92 -13.54 -0.79
N ALA A 34 7.64 -13.82 -1.09
CA ALA A 34 6.90 -13.02 -2.04
C ALA A 34 6.67 -11.56 -1.57
N ALA A 35 6.47 -11.36 -0.27
CA ALA A 35 6.35 -10.02 0.29
C ALA A 35 7.70 -9.27 0.26
N TYR A 36 8.83 -9.96 0.45
CA TYR A 36 10.15 -9.41 0.33
C TYR A 36 10.47 -9.04 -1.14
N ASP A 37 10.20 -9.93 -2.10
CA ASP A 37 10.40 -9.68 -3.53
C ASP A 37 9.58 -8.47 -4.00
N ASN A 38 8.32 -8.35 -3.54
CA ASN A 38 7.49 -7.18 -3.80
C ASN A 38 8.10 -5.90 -3.22
N PHE A 39 8.61 -5.95 -1.99
CA PHE A 39 9.28 -4.83 -1.38
C PHE A 39 10.51 -4.39 -2.19
N GLU A 40 11.37 -5.32 -2.59
CA GLU A 40 12.56 -5.01 -3.39
C GLU A 40 12.22 -4.38 -4.75
N TYR A 41 11.11 -4.78 -5.35
CA TYR A 41 10.67 -4.25 -6.63
C TYR A 41 10.02 -2.87 -6.55
N ILE A 42 9.14 -2.67 -5.56
CA ILE A 42 8.32 -1.46 -5.41
C ILE A 42 9.03 -0.42 -4.54
N TYR A 43 9.79 -0.86 -3.56
CA TYR A 43 10.52 -0.06 -2.58
C TYR A 43 9.63 0.81 -1.68
N TYR A 44 8.41 0.37 -1.42
CA TYR A 44 7.53 0.93 -0.38
C TYR A 44 7.52 0.03 0.85
N GLY A 45 7.43 0.63 2.03
CA GLY A 45 7.44 -0.12 3.29
C GLY A 45 6.41 -1.24 3.28
N THR A 46 6.82 -2.46 3.60
CA THR A 46 5.93 -3.62 3.71
C THR A 46 5.41 -3.78 5.13
N PRO A 47 4.10 -4.04 5.33
CA PRO A 47 3.54 -4.37 6.63
C PRO A 47 3.81 -5.82 7.06
N ASN A 48 4.41 -6.64 6.20
CA ASN A 48 4.73 -8.05 6.48
C ASN A 48 5.98 -8.14 7.35
N ILE A 49 5.80 -8.43 8.64
CA ILE A 49 6.89 -8.50 9.62
C ILE A 49 7.92 -9.57 9.26
N ALA A 50 7.49 -10.72 8.75
CA ALA A 50 8.41 -11.77 8.34
C ALA A 50 9.29 -11.34 7.14
N ALA A 51 8.72 -10.57 6.20
CA ALA A 51 9.50 -10.01 5.10
C ALA A 51 10.50 -8.96 5.59
N GLN A 52 10.15 -8.16 6.61
CA GLN A 52 11.06 -7.18 7.20
C GLN A 52 12.32 -7.83 7.78
N GLU A 53 12.26 -9.08 8.24
CA GLU A 53 13.42 -9.82 8.75
C GLU A 53 14.48 -10.12 7.66
N LEU A 54 14.11 -10.04 6.38
CA LEU A 54 15.01 -10.25 5.24
C LEU A 54 15.62 -8.93 4.71
N ILE A 55 15.08 -7.79 5.13
CA ILE A 55 15.51 -6.48 4.66
C ILE A 55 16.76 -6.04 5.44
N ASP A 56 17.73 -5.45 4.73
CA ASP A 56 18.94 -4.92 5.34
C ASP A 56 18.64 -3.91 6.45
N GLU A 57 19.39 -3.98 7.54
CA GLU A 57 19.20 -3.14 8.73
C GLU A 57 19.27 -1.64 8.42
N ASP A 58 20.11 -1.24 7.48
CA ASP A 58 20.23 0.16 7.04
C ASP A 58 18.96 0.66 6.34
N ILE A 59 18.23 -0.21 5.69
CA ILE A 59 16.95 0.11 5.01
C ILE A 59 15.81 0.12 6.02
N ILE A 60 15.75 -0.86 6.91
CA ILE A 60 14.72 -0.92 7.98
C ILE A 60 14.79 0.33 8.87
N ASN A 61 15.99 0.81 9.16
CA ASN A 61 16.19 2.00 9.98
C ASN A 61 16.09 3.32 9.19
N ASN A 62 15.80 3.26 7.89
CA ASN A 62 15.62 4.46 7.08
C ASN A 62 14.20 5.02 7.22
N PRO A 63 14.01 6.19 7.85
CA PRO A 63 12.68 6.77 8.07
C PRO A 63 11.97 7.20 6.78
N GLY A 64 12.69 7.26 5.65
CA GLY A 64 12.10 7.49 4.33
C GLY A 64 11.39 6.26 3.74
N VAL A 65 11.69 5.05 4.27
CA VAL A 65 11.08 3.78 3.84
C VAL A 65 10.18 3.23 4.94
N PHE A 66 10.66 3.26 6.19
CA PHE A 66 9.95 2.83 7.39
C PHE A 66 9.86 3.99 8.38
N PRO A 67 8.88 4.90 8.20
CA PRO A 67 8.71 6.04 9.09
C PRO A 67 8.32 5.60 10.50
N ASP A 68 8.77 6.35 11.49
CA ASP A 68 8.39 6.13 12.88
C ASP A 68 6.93 6.51 13.16
N GLU A 69 6.42 6.09 14.31
CA GLU A 69 5.04 6.30 14.71
C GLU A 69 4.68 7.80 14.77
N GLU A 70 5.60 8.65 15.24
CA GLU A 70 5.41 10.11 15.29
C GLU A 70 5.23 10.73 13.89
N THR A 71 5.94 10.21 12.91
CA THR A 71 5.80 10.63 11.49
C THR A 71 4.49 10.13 10.92
N ILE A 72 4.12 8.87 11.18
CA ILE A 72 2.86 8.27 10.71
C ILE A 72 1.65 9.02 11.25
N GLU A 73 1.66 9.44 12.54
CA GLU A 73 0.58 10.21 13.15
C GLU A 73 0.35 11.58 12.48
N LYS A 74 1.37 12.12 11.81
CA LYS A 74 1.29 13.40 11.06
C LYS A 74 0.89 13.21 9.61
N CYS A 75 0.77 11.97 9.13
CA CYS A 75 0.38 11.67 7.77
C CYS A 75 -1.13 11.78 7.56
N GLU A 76 -1.52 12.16 6.35
CA GLU A 76 -2.91 12.24 5.94
C GLU A 76 -3.27 11.09 5.00
N VAL A 77 -4.44 10.50 5.20
CA VAL A 77 -5.00 9.47 4.31
C VAL A 77 -5.95 10.13 3.32
N TYR A 78 -5.86 9.77 2.05
CA TYR A 78 -6.84 10.20 1.06
C TYR A 78 -8.22 9.61 1.37
N ASN A 79 -9.17 10.49 1.62
CA ASN A 79 -10.55 10.11 1.88
C ASN A 79 -11.41 10.34 0.64
N TYR A 80 -12.48 9.58 0.52
CA TYR A 80 -13.51 9.83 -0.49
C TYR A 80 -14.17 11.19 -0.22
N LEU A 81 -14.09 12.09 -1.19
CA LEU A 81 -14.56 13.48 -1.07
C LEU A 81 -16.01 13.67 -1.51
N GLY A 82 -16.67 12.62 -2.01
CA GLY A 82 -18.01 12.67 -2.60
C GLY A 82 -17.96 12.86 -4.13
N GLU A 83 -19.05 12.41 -4.79
CA GLU A 83 -19.13 12.41 -6.27
C GLU A 83 -18.88 13.78 -6.89
N GLU A 84 -19.44 14.84 -6.33
CA GLU A 84 -19.29 16.21 -6.85
C GLU A 84 -17.82 16.67 -6.88
N ALA A 85 -17.07 16.39 -5.81
CA ALA A 85 -15.66 16.72 -5.74
C ALA A 85 -14.81 15.85 -6.69
N GLU A 86 -15.10 14.57 -6.78
CA GLU A 86 -14.40 13.67 -7.71
C GLU A 86 -14.63 14.04 -9.16
N ASP A 87 -15.88 14.36 -9.55
CA ASP A 87 -16.21 14.84 -10.89
C ASP A 87 -15.47 16.15 -11.21
N MET A 88 -15.40 17.09 -10.26
CA MET A 88 -14.62 18.32 -10.42
C MET A 88 -13.14 18.04 -10.66
N TYR A 89 -12.52 17.18 -9.86
CA TYR A 89 -11.13 16.77 -10.03
C TYR A 89 -10.91 16.11 -11.41
N TYR A 90 -11.80 15.22 -11.81
CA TYR A 90 -11.74 14.55 -13.10
C TYR A 90 -11.83 15.54 -14.28
N GLU A 91 -12.75 16.50 -14.22
CA GLU A 91 -12.88 17.52 -15.26
C GLU A 91 -11.68 18.49 -15.31
N LEU A 92 -11.07 18.80 -14.15
CA LEU A 92 -9.85 19.59 -14.10
C LEU A 92 -8.66 18.81 -14.69
N TRP A 93 -8.55 17.52 -14.36
CA TRP A 93 -7.49 16.66 -14.89
C TRP A 93 -7.51 16.55 -16.42
N LYS A 94 -8.71 16.44 -17.02
CA LYS A 94 -8.87 16.45 -18.48
C LYS A 94 -8.36 17.72 -19.16
N LYS A 95 -8.32 18.84 -18.46
CA LYS A 95 -7.83 20.12 -19.01
C LYS A 95 -6.31 20.25 -18.96
N VAL A 96 -5.65 19.44 -18.16
CA VAL A 96 -4.19 19.46 -17.99
C VAL A 96 -3.53 18.44 -18.93
N LYS A 97 -4.27 17.47 -19.40
CA LYS A 97 -3.85 16.38 -20.29
C LYS A 97 -4.24 16.71 -21.72
#